data_59159f3f74c47a859e5a17f24a9f8b97
#
_entry.id   59159f3f74c47a859e5a17f24a9f8b97
#
_cell.length_a   1.000
_cell.length_b   1.000
_cell.length_c   1.000
_cell.angle_alpha   90.00
_cell.angle_beta   90.00
_cell.angle_gamma   90.00
#
_symmetry.space_group_name_H-M   'P 1'
#
loop_
_entity.id
_entity.type
_entity.pdbx_description
1 polymer ?
#
loop_
_entity_poly.entity_id
_entity_poly.type
_entity_poly.pdbx_seq_one_letter_code
_entity_poly.pdbx_strand_id
1 'polypeptide(L)'
;MDADRRALLTAALGFALLPFAAPPPPVTALHAWLSTWSGIGHVTHGMARQGYDLSLTRYDGLGWRATFYASGVEHSATSATGSAFEPTPFRAVHAGAWRALAML
;
A
#
# COMPACT_ATOMS: atom_id res chain seq x y z
N MET A 1 -16.44 2.21 -11.66
CA MET A 1 -16.27 3.66 -11.62
C MET A 1 -15.01 4.01 -10.87
N ASP A 2 -14.20 4.91 -11.39
CA ASP A 2 -12.87 5.18 -10.84
C ASP A 2 -12.92 5.80 -9.44
N ALA A 3 -13.89 6.67 -9.19
CA ALA A 3 -14.08 7.27 -7.86
C ALA A 3 -14.45 6.23 -6.82
N ASP A 4 -15.30 5.26 -7.17
CA ASP A 4 -15.70 4.19 -6.25
C ASP A 4 -14.54 3.24 -5.96
N ARG A 5 -13.75 2.90 -6.98
CA ARG A 5 -12.56 2.06 -6.81
C ARG A 5 -11.54 2.74 -5.91
N ARG A 6 -11.33 4.05 -6.11
CA ARG A 6 -10.43 4.82 -5.27
C ARG A 6 -10.91 4.85 -3.82
N ALA A 7 -12.19 5.05 -3.59
CA ALA A 7 -12.78 5.05 -2.25
C ALA A 7 -12.60 3.69 -1.57
N LEU A 8 -12.85 2.60 -2.29
CA LEU A 8 -12.67 1.24 -1.77
C LEU A 8 -11.20 0.96 -1.44
N LEU A 9 -10.29 1.35 -2.32
CA LEU A 9 -8.85 1.18 -2.09
C LEU A 9 -8.40 1.98 -0.88
N THR A 10 -8.82 3.23 -0.77
CA THR A 10 -8.48 4.09 0.37
C THR A 10 -9.01 3.50 1.69
N ALA A 11 -10.24 2.98 1.68
CA ALA A 11 -10.83 2.34 2.84
C ALA A 11 -10.06 1.08 3.25
N ALA A 12 -9.66 0.25 2.28
CA ALA A 12 -8.90 -0.97 2.53
C ALA A 12 -7.51 -0.64 3.12
N LEU A 13 -6.84 0.39 2.60
CA LEU A 13 -5.55 0.82 3.12
C LEU A 13 -5.67 1.36 4.55
N GLY A 14 -6.66 2.19 4.81
CA GLY A 14 -6.94 2.69 6.16
C GLY A 14 -7.19 1.54 7.14
N PHE A 15 -7.99 0.57 6.73
CA PHE A 15 -8.26 -0.64 7.52
C PHE A 15 -6.97 -1.44 7.79
N ALA A 16 -6.13 -1.63 6.76
CA ALA A 16 -4.88 -2.40 6.89
C ALA A 16 -3.89 -1.73 7.85
N LEU A 17 -3.91 -0.41 7.96
CA LEU A 17 -3.00 0.35 8.81
C LEU A 17 -3.49 0.49 10.25
N LEU A 18 -4.76 0.21 10.52
CA LEU A 18 -5.31 0.34 11.87
C LEU A 18 -4.82 -0.80 12.78
N PRO A 19 -4.40 -0.49 14.01
CA PRO A 19 -4.17 -1.53 15.00
C PRO A 19 -5.50 -1.97 15.63
N PHE A 20 -5.70 -3.28 15.77
CA PHE A 20 -6.87 -3.85 16.44
C PHE A 20 -6.45 -4.62 17.68
N ALA A 21 -7.05 -4.27 18.84
CA ALA A 21 -6.78 -4.97 20.08
C ALA A 21 -7.52 -6.32 20.16
N ALA A 22 -8.81 -6.34 19.76
CA ALA A 22 -9.65 -7.54 19.81
C ALA A 22 -10.73 -7.47 18.72
N PRO A 23 -10.36 -7.61 17.44
CA PRO A 23 -11.35 -7.52 16.35
C PRO A 23 -12.20 -8.79 16.28
N PRO A 24 -13.44 -8.69 15.73
CA PRO A 24 -14.23 -9.88 15.40
C PRO A 24 -13.49 -10.78 14.40
N PRO A 25 -13.75 -12.12 14.39
CA PRO A 25 -13.04 -13.04 13.51
C PRO A 25 -13.01 -12.66 12.02
N PRO A 26 -14.13 -12.21 11.38
CA PRO A 26 -14.08 -11.82 9.98
C PRO A 26 -13.16 -10.62 9.73
N VAL A 27 -13.11 -9.67 10.66
CA VAL A 27 -12.24 -8.48 10.58
C VAL A 27 -10.78 -8.90 10.74
N THR A 28 -10.50 -9.83 11.67
CA THR A 28 -9.16 -10.40 11.87
C THR A 28 -8.69 -11.09 10.60
N ALA A 29 -9.55 -11.90 9.97
CA ALA A 29 -9.21 -12.63 8.75
C ALA A 29 -8.89 -11.67 7.59
N LEU A 30 -9.68 -10.62 7.41
CA LEU A 30 -9.45 -9.63 6.37
C LEU A 30 -8.14 -8.87 6.61
N HIS A 31 -7.90 -8.45 7.84
CA HIS A 31 -6.68 -7.74 8.20
C HIS A 31 -5.44 -8.62 7.99
N ALA A 32 -5.52 -9.91 8.38
CA ALA A 32 -4.46 -10.86 8.16
C ALA A 32 -4.18 -11.07 6.66
N TRP A 33 -5.24 -11.18 5.83
CA TRP A 33 -5.07 -11.34 4.39
C TRP A 33 -4.40 -10.14 3.75
N LEU A 34 -4.74 -8.92 4.15
CA LEU A 34 -4.08 -7.72 3.66
C LEU A 34 -2.58 -7.71 3.97
N SER A 35 -2.16 -8.41 5.03
CA SER A 35 -0.76 -8.54 5.42
C SER A 35 -0.12 -9.81 4.84
N THR A 36 -0.48 -10.16 3.61
CA THR A 36 0.12 -11.26 2.84
C THR A 36 0.58 -10.76 1.48
N TRP A 37 1.42 -11.54 0.80
CA TRP A 37 1.84 -11.22 -0.57
C TRP A 37 0.65 -11.13 -1.53
N SER A 38 -0.34 -12.01 -1.36
CA SER A 38 -1.56 -11.96 -2.16
C SER A 38 -2.33 -10.66 -1.89
N GLY A 39 -2.47 -10.28 -0.63
CA GLY A 39 -3.17 -9.05 -0.24
C GLY A 39 -2.53 -7.80 -0.79
N ILE A 40 -1.21 -7.65 -0.64
CA ILE A 40 -0.51 -6.49 -1.20
C ILE A 40 -0.44 -6.52 -2.72
N GLY A 41 -0.51 -7.70 -3.33
CA GLY A 41 -0.64 -7.82 -4.79
C GLY A 41 -1.92 -7.18 -5.29
N HIS A 42 -3.03 -7.39 -4.58
CA HIS A 42 -4.30 -6.73 -4.90
C HIS A 42 -4.25 -5.21 -4.69
N VAL A 43 -3.61 -4.75 -3.61
CA VAL A 43 -3.39 -3.32 -3.38
C VAL A 43 -2.54 -2.71 -4.49
N THR A 44 -1.46 -3.38 -4.87
CA THR A 44 -0.57 -2.94 -5.97
C THR A 44 -1.34 -2.83 -7.28
N HIS A 45 -2.18 -3.82 -7.58
CA HIS A 45 -3.04 -3.78 -8.77
C HIS A 45 -4.03 -2.62 -8.70
N GLY A 46 -4.66 -2.40 -7.53
CA GLY A 46 -5.55 -1.28 -7.32
C GLY A 46 -4.86 0.07 -7.52
N MET A 47 -3.63 0.19 -7.05
CA MET A 47 -2.81 1.40 -7.25
C MET A 47 -2.45 1.60 -8.72
N ALA A 48 -2.12 0.52 -9.44
CA ALA A 48 -1.86 0.59 -10.88
C ALA A 48 -3.08 1.12 -11.64
N ARG A 49 -4.26 0.71 -11.23
CA ARG A 49 -5.51 1.21 -11.81
C ARG A 49 -5.78 2.68 -11.48
N GLN A 50 -5.15 3.21 -10.44
CA GLN A 50 -5.20 4.64 -10.11
C GLN A 50 -4.06 5.43 -10.77
N GLY A 51 -3.19 4.76 -11.52
CA GLY A 51 -2.08 5.39 -12.24
C GLY A 51 -0.77 5.44 -11.46
N TYR A 52 -0.53 4.49 -10.55
CA TYR A 52 0.70 4.43 -9.76
C TYR A 52 1.37 3.06 -9.86
N ASP A 53 2.68 3.07 -10.07
CA ASP A 53 3.52 1.87 -10.10
C ASP A 53 4.31 1.75 -8.80
N LEU A 54 4.52 0.51 -8.35
CA LEU A 54 5.23 0.20 -7.10
C LEU A 54 6.69 -0.16 -7.37
N SER A 55 7.57 0.40 -6.56
CA SER A 55 8.92 -0.14 -6.34
C SER A 55 9.01 -0.59 -4.89
N LEU A 56 9.33 -1.87 -4.68
CA LEU A 56 9.46 -2.46 -3.35
C LEU A 56 10.87 -2.99 -3.18
N THR A 57 11.59 -2.46 -2.20
CA THR A 57 12.99 -2.81 -1.96
C THR A 57 13.17 -3.31 -0.53
N ARG A 58 13.84 -4.45 -0.40
CA ARG A 58 14.24 -4.98 0.90
C ARG A 58 15.64 -4.47 1.25
N TYR A 59 15.80 -3.99 2.48
CA TYR A 59 17.08 -3.63 3.06
C TYR A 59 17.42 -4.67 4.12
N ASP A 60 18.46 -5.45 3.89
CA ASP A 60 18.81 -6.59 4.74
C ASP A 60 18.99 -6.16 6.20
N GLY A 61 18.29 -6.86 7.10
CA GLY A 61 18.33 -6.58 8.53
C GLY A 61 17.66 -5.28 8.97
N LEU A 62 17.13 -4.46 8.03
CA LEU A 62 16.56 -3.15 8.36
C LEU A 62 15.07 -3.06 8.11
N GLY A 63 14.59 -3.59 6.99
CA GLY A 63 13.16 -3.53 6.65
C GLY A 63 12.93 -3.37 5.16
N TRP A 64 11.80 -2.75 4.81
CA TRP A 64 11.32 -2.63 3.43
C TRP A 64 10.93 -1.20 3.11
N ARG A 65 11.27 -0.76 1.91
CA ARG A 65 10.78 0.52 1.39
C ARG A 65 9.84 0.24 0.23
N ALA A 66 8.64 0.79 0.31
CA ALA A 66 7.68 0.83 -0.77
C ALA A 66 7.57 2.27 -1.29
N THR A 67 7.72 2.45 -2.59
CA THR A 67 7.60 3.77 -3.22
C THR A 67 6.65 3.66 -4.40
N PHE A 68 5.67 4.54 -4.47
CA PHE A 68 4.75 4.64 -5.58
C PHE A 68 5.11 5.84 -6.45
N TYR A 69 5.14 5.59 -7.76
CA TYR A 69 5.44 6.57 -8.79
C TYR A 69 4.27 6.65 -9.76
N ALA A 70 4.04 7.82 -10.33
CA ALA A 70 3.08 7.93 -11.43
C ALA A 70 3.48 6.99 -12.56
N SER A 71 2.51 6.26 -13.12
CA SER A 71 2.76 5.31 -14.20
C SER A 71 3.38 5.99 -15.41
N GLY A 72 4.42 5.38 -15.97
CA GLY A 72 5.14 5.91 -17.14
C GLY A 72 6.21 6.94 -16.81
N VAL A 73 6.38 7.30 -15.54
CA VAL A 73 7.42 8.23 -15.09
C VAL A 73 8.66 7.44 -14.67
N GLU A 74 9.84 7.96 -14.97
CA GLU A 74 11.09 7.36 -14.53
C GLU A 74 11.16 7.34 -12.99
N HIS A 75 11.58 6.20 -12.43
CA HIS A 75 11.69 6.04 -10.98
C HIS A 75 12.96 6.73 -10.49
N SER A 76 12.80 7.83 -9.78
CA SER A 76 13.90 8.56 -9.16
C SER A 76 13.44 9.13 -7.82
N ALA A 77 14.36 9.58 -7.00
CA ALA A 77 14.04 10.15 -5.69
C ALA A 77 13.12 11.37 -5.81
N THR A 78 13.19 12.11 -6.90
CA THR A 78 12.40 13.33 -7.11
C THR A 78 11.05 13.07 -7.75
N SER A 79 10.80 11.87 -8.29
CA SER A 79 9.55 11.52 -8.96
C SER A 79 8.61 10.69 -8.10
N ALA A 80 9.00 10.36 -6.87
CA ALA A 80 8.19 9.57 -5.94
C ALA A 80 6.94 10.34 -5.53
N THR A 81 5.77 9.69 -5.61
CA THR A 81 4.51 10.26 -5.14
C THR A 81 4.26 9.93 -3.67
N GLY A 82 4.48 8.70 -3.28
CA GLY A 82 4.35 8.29 -1.88
C GLY A 82 5.34 7.20 -1.54
N SER A 83 5.96 7.28 -0.38
CA SER A 83 6.98 6.33 0.06
C SER A 83 6.83 6.04 1.54
N ALA A 84 7.14 4.81 1.92
CA ALA A 84 7.17 4.40 3.32
C ALA A 84 8.27 3.36 3.54
N PHE A 85 8.90 3.42 4.70
CA PHE A 85 9.87 2.43 5.17
C PHE A 85 9.29 1.79 6.43
N GLU A 86 9.14 0.45 6.39
CA GLU A 86 8.50 -0.29 7.46
C GLU A 86 9.21 -1.64 7.67
N PRO A 87 9.03 -2.26 8.86
CA PRO A 87 9.66 -3.55 9.14
C PRO A 87 9.18 -4.69 8.24
N THR A 88 7.97 -4.61 7.70
CA THR A 88 7.41 -5.64 6.82
C THR A 88 7.08 -5.07 5.45
N PRO A 89 7.12 -5.89 4.37
CA PRO A 89 6.73 -5.43 3.04
C PRO A 89 5.26 -5.04 2.98
N PHE A 90 4.42 -5.72 3.74
CA PHE A 90 2.98 -5.50 3.75
C PHE A 90 2.65 -4.10 4.27
N ARG A 91 3.19 -3.75 5.43
CA ARG A 91 2.98 -2.43 6.01
C ARG A 91 3.62 -1.33 5.17
N ALA A 92 4.79 -1.58 4.58
CA ALA A 92 5.45 -0.62 3.70
C ALA A 92 4.57 -0.30 2.49
N VAL A 93 3.99 -1.32 1.84
CA VAL A 93 3.11 -1.11 0.68
C VAL A 93 1.85 -0.34 1.09
N HIS A 94 1.18 -0.74 2.16
CA HIS A 94 -0.03 -0.06 2.62
C HIS A 94 0.24 1.41 2.97
N ALA A 95 1.30 1.68 3.72
CA ALA A 95 1.65 3.04 4.13
C ALA A 95 2.09 3.90 2.93
N GLY A 96 2.89 3.34 2.03
CA GLY A 96 3.32 4.03 0.80
C GLY A 96 2.14 4.39 -0.09
N ALA A 97 1.22 3.44 -0.30
CA ALA A 97 0.02 3.66 -1.09
C ALA A 97 -0.89 4.72 -0.45
N TRP A 98 -1.08 4.65 0.86
CA TRP A 98 -1.86 5.65 1.60
C TRP A 98 -1.30 7.06 1.37
N ARG A 99 0.01 7.21 1.48
CA ARG A 99 0.68 8.50 1.25
C ARG A 99 0.54 8.99 -0.18
N ALA A 100 0.66 8.07 -1.16
CA ALA A 100 0.47 8.43 -2.57
C ALA A 100 -0.94 8.96 -2.83
N LEU A 101 -1.97 8.30 -2.28
CA LEU A 101 -3.36 8.74 -2.46
C LEU A 101 -3.64 10.06 -1.74
N ALA A 102 -2.96 10.33 -0.64
CA ALA A 102 -3.13 11.57 0.11
C ALA A 102 -2.56 12.80 -0.62
N MET A 103 -1.68 12.60 -1.63
CA MET A 103 -1.11 13.69 -2.42
C MET A 103 -2.08 14.25 -3.46
N LEU A 104 -3.22 13.66 -3.64
CA LEU A 104 -4.29 14.15 -4.51
C LEU A 104 -5.29 14.97 -3.71
#